data_fd9dd1a61fd0afbe891c24024d94395f
#
_entry.id   fd9dd1a61fd0afbe891c24024d94395f
#
_cell.length_a   1.000
_cell.length_b   1.000
_cell.length_c   1.000
_cell.angle_alpha   90.00
_cell.angle_beta   90.00
_cell.angle_gamma   90.00
#
_symmetry.space_group_name_H-M   'P 1'
#
loop_
_entity.id
_entity.type
_entity.pdbx_description
1 polymer ?
#
loop_
_entity_poly.entity_id
_entity_poly.type
_entity_poly.pdbx_seq_one_letter_code
_entity_poly.pdbx_strand_id
1 'polypeptide(L)'
;NRLGDENLPSGLTTPKPPELYSLLSRAVSQRCKACVMEASSQALAQGRLEGIDFDAAVFTNITRDHLDYHGTFENYISAKKKLFEHSALSIVNLDAPRTNEIIAASKGKIITFSTVLDCADYTAKNISLLSDCVRFELVSKGHIEHIEFASPGLFSVSNAMAAAVCAINLGIEPKDAAQSLAKSKSVCGRLERVECSAPYSVIIDYAHTPDGLEQVLR
;
A
#
# COMPACT_ATOMS: atom_id res chain seq x y z
N ASN A 1 -7.95 -13.80 -1.00
CA ASN A 1 -7.96 -13.37 -2.41
C ASN A 1 -9.38 -13.00 -2.86
N ARG A 2 -9.50 -12.06 -3.77
CA ARG A 2 -10.77 -11.68 -4.41
C ARG A 2 -10.59 -11.65 -5.92
N LEU A 3 -11.54 -12.23 -6.65
CA LEU A 3 -11.55 -12.24 -8.11
C LEU A 3 -12.94 -11.78 -8.60
N GLY A 4 -13.04 -10.57 -9.13
CA GLY A 4 -14.33 -9.93 -9.35
C GLY A 4 -15.12 -9.81 -8.05
N ASP A 5 -16.28 -10.43 -7.98
CA ASP A 5 -17.13 -10.48 -6.77
C ASP A 5 -16.95 -11.76 -5.94
N GLU A 6 -16.11 -12.69 -6.41
CA GLU A 6 -15.84 -13.96 -5.72
C GLU A 6 -14.73 -13.81 -4.67
N ASN A 7 -15.00 -14.17 -3.42
CA ASN A 7 -13.98 -14.30 -2.39
C ASN A 7 -13.38 -15.71 -2.43
N LEU A 8 -12.06 -15.77 -2.54
CA LEU A 8 -11.30 -17.01 -2.60
C LEU A 8 -10.49 -17.21 -1.32
N PRO A 9 -10.39 -18.43 -0.81
CA PRO A 9 -9.51 -18.71 0.32
C PRO A 9 -8.07 -18.34 -0.02
N SER A 10 -7.32 -17.87 0.97
CA SER A 10 -5.92 -17.52 0.82
C SER A 10 -5.12 -18.14 1.95
N GLY A 11 -4.13 -18.96 1.64
CA GLY A 11 -3.22 -19.53 2.62
C GLY A 11 -1.96 -18.69 2.85
N LEU A 12 -1.65 -17.78 1.93
CA LEU A 12 -0.47 -16.93 1.97
C LEU A 12 -0.80 -15.54 1.45
N THR A 13 -0.17 -14.50 2.01
CA THR A 13 -0.29 -13.12 1.54
C THR A 13 0.02 -13.00 0.04
N THR A 14 1.12 -13.62 -0.40
CA THR A 14 1.45 -13.75 -1.82
C THR A 14 1.38 -15.23 -2.19
N PRO A 15 0.50 -15.65 -3.10
CA PRO A 15 0.34 -17.05 -3.50
C PRO A 15 1.64 -17.68 -4.06
N LYS A 16 1.71 -19.01 -4.10
CA LYS A 16 2.76 -19.73 -4.80
C LYS A 16 2.56 -19.61 -6.32
N PRO A 17 3.63 -19.74 -7.14
CA PRO A 17 3.54 -19.53 -8.59
C PRO A 17 2.39 -20.27 -9.28
N PRO A 18 2.16 -21.59 -9.08
CA PRO A 18 1.06 -22.28 -9.76
C PRO A 18 -0.32 -21.69 -9.44
N GLU A 19 -0.56 -21.32 -8.17
CA GLU A 19 -1.81 -20.69 -7.72
C GLU A 19 -1.93 -19.28 -8.31
N LEU A 20 -0.85 -18.48 -8.24
CA LEU A 20 -0.81 -17.12 -8.74
C LEU A 20 -1.13 -17.06 -10.25
N TYR A 21 -0.44 -17.87 -11.06
CA TYR A 21 -0.70 -17.92 -12.50
C TYR A 21 -2.10 -18.42 -12.83
N SER A 22 -2.63 -19.36 -12.07
CA SER A 22 -4.03 -19.79 -12.19
C SER A 22 -5.01 -18.64 -11.93
N LEU A 23 -4.77 -17.86 -10.86
CA LEU A 23 -5.59 -16.68 -10.52
C LEU A 23 -5.51 -15.61 -11.61
N LEU A 24 -4.31 -15.31 -12.11
CA LEU A 24 -4.11 -14.35 -13.21
C LEU A 24 -4.83 -14.79 -14.49
N SER A 25 -4.72 -16.07 -14.86
CA SER A 25 -5.44 -16.63 -16.02
C SER A 25 -6.97 -16.51 -15.85
N ARG A 26 -7.50 -16.80 -14.66
CA ARG A 26 -8.92 -16.61 -14.36
C ARG A 26 -9.32 -15.13 -14.43
N ALA A 27 -8.48 -14.23 -13.92
CA ALA A 27 -8.73 -12.78 -13.98
C ALA A 27 -8.83 -12.29 -15.43
N VAL A 28 -7.96 -12.76 -16.32
CA VAL A 28 -8.01 -12.46 -17.74
C VAL A 28 -9.31 -13.00 -18.37
N SER A 29 -9.68 -14.24 -18.08
CA SER A 29 -10.91 -14.85 -18.61
C SER A 29 -12.18 -14.14 -18.13
N GLN A 30 -12.16 -13.58 -16.93
CA GLN A 30 -13.25 -12.76 -16.36
C GLN A 30 -13.16 -11.28 -16.76
N ARG A 31 -12.23 -10.92 -17.65
CA ARG A 31 -12.03 -9.54 -18.14
C ARG A 31 -11.74 -8.54 -17.03
N CYS A 32 -11.05 -8.94 -15.96
CA CYS A 32 -10.54 -8.02 -14.96
C CYS A 32 -9.60 -7.00 -15.62
N LYS A 33 -9.74 -5.73 -15.25
CA LYS A 33 -8.97 -4.63 -15.83
C LYS A 33 -7.62 -4.43 -15.15
N ALA A 34 -7.50 -4.81 -13.88
CA ALA A 34 -6.30 -4.68 -13.09
C ALA A 34 -6.21 -5.82 -12.07
N CYS A 35 -4.99 -6.13 -11.67
CA CYS A 35 -4.68 -7.00 -10.55
C CYS A 35 -3.86 -6.19 -9.54
N VAL A 36 -4.29 -6.16 -8.29
CA VAL A 36 -3.56 -5.54 -7.18
C VAL A 36 -3.22 -6.62 -6.19
N MET A 37 -1.96 -6.69 -5.76
CA MET A 37 -1.50 -7.71 -4.85
C MET A 37 -0.45 -7.19 -3.87
N GLU A 38 -0.37 -7.80 -2.71
CA GLU A 38 0.75 -7.62 -1.81
C GLU A 38 1.94 -8.48 -2.27
N ALA A 39 3.11 -7.85 -2.39
CA ALA A 39 4.37 -8.52 -2.66
C ALA A 39 5.16 -8.68 -1.36
N SER A 40 4.96 -9.79 -0.65
CA SER A 40 5.69 -10.05 0.59
C SER A 40 7.19 -10.25 0.33
N SER A 41 8.02 -9.80 1.25
CA SER A 41 9.49 -9.93 1.12
C SER A 41 9.95 -11.39 0.99
N GLN A 42 9.25 -12.30 1.66
CA GLN A 42 9.50 -13.74 1.54
C GLN A 42 9.16 -14.25 0.14
N ALA A 43 8.06 -13.79 -0.47
CA ALA A 43 7.70 -14.15 -1.84
C ALA A 43 8.73 -13.64 -2.85
N LEU A 44 9.20 -12.42 -2.68
CA LEU A 44 10.25 -11.82 -3.51
C LEU A 44 11.60 -12.55 -3.34
N ALA A 45 11.96 -12.92 -2.11
CA ALA A 45 13.19 -13.70 -1.84
C ALA A 45 13.13 -15.10 -2.48
N GLN A 46 11.95 -15.72 -2.48
CA GLN A 46 11.71 -17.06 -3.04
C GLN A 46 11.44 -17.07 -4.55
N GLY A 47 11.50 -15.93 -5.22
CA GLY A 47 11.23 -15.84 -6.66
C GLY A 47 9.79 -16.15 -7.07
N ARG A 48 8.80 -16.03 -6.14
CA ARG A 48 7.40 -16.37 -6.46
C ARG A 48 6.77 -15.44 -7.52
N LEU A 49 7.35 -14.28 -7.72
CA LEU A 49 6.90 -13.25 -8.67
C LEU A 49 7.79 -13.14 -9.90
N GLU A 50 8.75 -14.05 -10.07
CA GLU A 50 9.60 -14.08 -11.26
C GLU A 50 8.77 -14.29 -12.53
N GLY A 51 9.11 -13.54 -13.59
CA GLY A 51 8.39 -13.56 -14.87
C GLY A 51 7.12 -12.71 -14.90
N ILE A 52 6.84 -11.91 -13.85
CA ILE A 52 5.76 -10.94 -13.85
C ILE A 52 6.37 -9.54 -13.94
N ASP A 53 6.03 -8.81 -15.00
CA ASP A 53 6.32 -7.39 -15.14
C ASP A 53 5.18 -6.59 -14.53
N PHE A 54 5.51 -5.71 -13.60
CA PHE A 54 4.52 -4.89 -12.90
C PHE A 54 4.38 -3.51 -13.57
N ASP A 55 3.16 -3.09 -13.87
CA ASP A 55 2.87 -1.73 -14.32
C ASP A 55 3.27 -0.70 -13.24
N ALA A 56 3.00 -1.04 -11.98
CA ALA A 56 3.41 -0.21 -10.84
C ALA A 56 3.80 -1.06 -9.62
N ALA A 57 4.82 -0.59 -8.90
CA ALA A 57 5.18 -1.03 -7.55
C ALA A 57 5.06 0.12 -6.57
N VAL A 58 4.55 -0.17 -5.37
CA VAL A 58 4.35 0.84 -4.32
C VAL A 58 5.19 0.48 -3.10
N PHE A 59 6.05 1.40 -2.69
CA PHE A 59 6.81 1.32 -1.46
C PHE A 59 6.16 2.20 -0.39
N THR A 60 5.51 1.59 0.57
CA THR A 60 4.80 2.28 1.65
C THR A 60 5.70 2.53 2.85
N ASN A 61 6.34 1.48 3.36
CA ASN A 61 7.22 1.54 4.52
C ASN A 61 8.10 0.29 4.61
N ILE A 62 9.15 0.37 5.41
CA ILE A 62 9.97 -0.76 5.85
C ILE A 62 10.41 -0.55 7.30
N THR A 63 10.08 -1.48 8.17
CA THR A 63 10.47 -1.50 9.57
C THR A 63 11.15 -2.82 9.90
N ARG A 64 11.71 -2.95 11.09
CA ARG A 64 12.33 -4.22 11.51
C ARG A 64 11.25 -5.29 11.70
N ASP A 65 11.12 -6.14 10.70
CA ASP A 65 10.21 -7.28 10.69
C ASP A 65 10.84 -8.43 9.88
N HIS A 66 10.31 -9.64 10.01
CA HIS A 66 10.73 -10.82 9.25
C HIS A 66 12.24 -11.14 9.33
N LEU A 67 12.94 -10.73 10.41
CA LEU A 67 14.37 -11.03 10.57
C LEU A 67 14.62 -12.50 10.90
N ASP A 68 13.62 -13.20 11.45
CA ASP A 68 13.59 -14.64 11.61
C ASP A 68 13.78 -15.39 10.27
N TYR A 69 13.24 -14.83 9.17
CA TYR A 69 13.36 -15.38 7.83
C TYR A 69 14.59 -14.84 7.08
N HIS A 70 14.81 -13.53 7.09
CA HIS A 70 15.85 -12.87 6.28
C HIS A 70 17.22 -12.87 6.95
N GLY A 71 17.31 -13.11 8.26
CA GLY A 71 18.52 -13.06 9.06
C GLY A 71 19.03 -11.65 9.34
N THR A 72 19.09 -10.78 8.32
CA THR A 72 19.54 -9.39 8.44
C THR A 72 18.56 -8.42 7.78
N PHE A 73 18.62 -7.15 8.20
CA PHE A 73 17.81 -6.09 7.61
C PHE A 73 18.24 -5.81 6.16
N GLU A 74 19.52 -5.97 5.85
CA GLU A 74 20.09 -5.84 4.50
C GLU A 74 19.51 -6.87 3.53
N ASN A 75 19.38 -8.13 3.96
CA ASN A 75 18.73 -9.17 3.17
C ASN A 75 17.25 -8.87 2.97
N TYR A 76 16.58 -8.36 4.00
CA TYR A 76 15.17 -7.99 3.92
C TYR A 76 14.93 -6.87 2.89
N ILE A 77 15.71 -5.78 2.95
CA ILE A 77 15.56 -4.70 1.96
C ILE A 77 16.00 -5.15 0.55
N SER A 78 17.03 -5.98 0.43
CA SER A 78 17.46 -6.55 -0.85
C SER A 78 16.36 -7.38 -1.50
N ALA A 79 15.62 -8.15 -0.73
CA ALA A 79 14.45 -8.87 -1.24
C ALA A 79 13.37 -7.91 -1.77
N LYS A 80 13.05 -6.84 -1.04
CA LYS A 80 12.06 -5.85 -1.47
C LYS A 80 12.47 -5.08 -2.73
N LYS A 81 13.75 -4.77 -2.90
CA LYS A 81 14.30 -4.06 -4.07
C LYS A 81 13.99 -4.79 -5.38
N LYS A 82 13.93 -6.12 -5.38
CA LYS A 82 13.62 -6.92 -6.58
C LYS A 82 12.30 -6.51 -7.25
N LEU A 83 11.29 -6.11 -6.46
CA LEU A 83 10.01 -5.65 -7.01
C LEU A 83 10.18 -4.41 -7.90
N PHE A 84 11.04 -3.48 -7.49
CA PHE A 84 11.26 -2.20 -8.18
C PHE A 84 12.19 -2.32 -9.38
N GLU A 85 12.96 -3.40 -9.45
CA GLU A 85 13.79 -3.74 -10.63
C GLU A 85 12.94 -4.21 -11.81
N HIS A 86 11.71 -4.70 -11.56
CA HIS A 86 10.79 -5.27 -12.55
C HIS A 86 9.46 -4.50 -12.64
N SER A 87 9.48 -3.21 -12.33
CA SER A 87 8.28 -2.36 -12.36
C SER A 87 8.47 -1.17 -13.30
N ALA A 88 7.48 -0.92 -14.15
CA ALA A 88 7.50 0.22 -15.06
C ALA A 88 7.36 1.56 -14.33
N LEU A 89 6.64 1.56 -13.20
CA LEU A 89 6.42 2.71 -12.34
C LEU A 89 6.70 2.35 -10.88
N SER A 90 7.50 3.15 -10.19
CA SER A 90 7.79 3.03 -8.76
C SER A 90 7.17 4.20 -8.00
N ILE A 91 6.19 3.92 -7.14
CA ILE A 91 5.58 4.92 -6.24
C ILE A 91 6.26 4.78 -4.89
N VAL A 92 6.95 5.81 -4.43
CA VAL A 92 7.89 5.70 -3.32
C VAL A 92 7.58 6.71 -2.22
N ASN A 93 7.36 6.20 -0.99
CA ASN A 93 7.20 7.02 0.19
C ASN A 93 8.56 7.57 0.66
N LEU A 94 8.75 8.88 0.63
CA LEU A 94 9.99 9.52 1.09
C LEU A 94 10.11 9.57 2.63
N ASP A 95 9.01 9.40 3.36
CA ASP A 95 9.01 9.39 4.82
C ASP A 95 9.51 8.04 5.39
N ALA A 96 9.56 7.00 4.56
CA ALA A 96 9.99 5.68 4.97
C ALA A 96 11.53 5.59 5.08
N PRO A 97 12.07 4.79 6.02
CA PRO A 97 13.50 4.56 6.08
C PRO A 97 14.00 3.82 4.84
N ARG A 98 15.27 4.03 4.50
CA ARG A 98 15.98 3.33 3.40
C ARG A 98 15.38 3.58 1.99
N THR A 99 14.55 4.61 1.83
CA THR A 99 13.91 5.00 0.56
C THR A 99 14.91 5.19 -0.57
N ASN A 100 16.09 5.78 -0.30
CA ASN A 100 17.12 5.98 -1.31
C ASN A 100 17.60 4.67 -1.97
N GLU A 101 17.56 3.56 -1.24
CA GLU A 101 17.92 2.26 -1.80
C GLU A 101 16.85 1.69 -2.74
N ILE A 102 15.58 1.96 -2.43
CA ILE A 102 14.46 1.60 -3.32
C ILE A 102 14.53 2.46 -4.60
N ILE A 103 14.76 3.77 -4.46
CA ILE A 103 14.95 4.68 -5.59
C ILE A 103 16.11 4.21 -6.48
N ALA A 104 17.26 3.87 -5.88
CA ALA A 104 18.42 3.38 -6.63
C ALA A 104 18.20 2.04 -7.34
N ALA A 105 17.33 1.18 -6.82
CA ALA A 105 16.98 -0.11 -7.42
C ALA A 105 15.92 0.01 -8.53
N SER A 106 15.13 1.10 -8.52
CA SER A 106 14.03 1.29 -9.46
C SER A 106 14.56 1.47 -10.89
N LYS A 107 14.01 0.69 -11.83
CA LYS A 107 14.37 0.76 -13.26
C LYS A 107 13.42 1.60 -14.09
N GLY A 108 12.17 1.71 -13.65
CA GLY A 108 11.13 2.48 -14.32
C GLY A 108 11.07 3.94 -13.88
N LYS A 109 9.96 4.59 -14.23
CA LYS A 109 9.65 5.95 -13.77
C LYS A 109 9.45 5.94 -12.24
N ILE A 110 10.03 6.93 -11.57
CA ILE A 110 9.89 7.11 -10.12
C ILE A 110 8.96 8.28 -9.86
N ILE A 111 7.98 8.08 -8.99
CA ILE A 111 7.09 9.09 -8.45
C ILE A 111 7.15 8.98 -6.93
N THR A 112 7.35 10.10 -6.29
CA THR A 112 7.54 10.18 -4.84
C THR A 112 6.33 10.81 -4.15
N PHE A 113 6.06 10.38 -2.93
CA PHE A 113 5.09 11.04 -2.07
C PHE A 113 5.60 11.17 -0.64
N SER A 114 5.08 12.15 0.09
CA SER A 114 5.45 12.40 1.48
C SER A 114 4.34 13.12 2.24
N THR A 115 4.19 12.82 3.52
CA THR A 115 3.34 13.58 4.45
C THR A 115 4.10 14.74 5.11
N VAL A 116 5.43 14.79 4.95
CA VAL A 116 6.32 15.74 5.65
C VAL A 116 7.12 16.60 4.68
N LEU A 117 7.70 15.99 3.62
CA LEU A 117 8.69 16.62 2.74
C LEU A 117 8.04 17.27 1.52
N ASP A 118 8.24 18.59 1.36
CA ASP A 118 7.70 19.36 0.23
C ASP A 118 8.42 19.10 -1.11
N CYS A 119 9.54 18.40 -1.09
CA CYS A 119 10.28 18.06 -2.31
C CYS A 119 9.72 16.82 -3.03
N ALA A 120 8.72 16.13 -2.46
CA ALA A 120 8.06 15.01 -3.11
C ALA A 120 7.18 15.49 -4.29
N ASP A 121 6.94 14.60 -5.28
CA ASP A 121 6.03 14.88 -6.39
C ASP A 121 4.59 15.08 -5.92
N TYR A 122 4.21 14.39 -4.85
CA TYR A 122 2.92 14.52 -4.16
C TYR A 122 3.13 14.72 -2.67
N THR A 123 2.45 15.71 -2.09
CA THR A 123 2.53 16.00 -0.64
C THR A 123 1.14 16.05 -0.03
N ALA A 124 1.02 15.65 1.24
CA ALA A 124 -0.20 15.87 2.01
C ALA A 124 -0.10 17.20 2.76
N LYS A 125 -1.15 18.02 2.64
CA LYS A 125 -1.31 19.30 3.35
C LYS A 125 -2.61 19.32 4.12
N ASN A 126 -2.71 20.22 5.09
CA ASN A 126 -3.93 20.46 5.86
C ASN A 126 -4.53 19.17 6.45
N ILE A 127 -3.64 18.30 6.99
CA ILE A 127 -4.01 17.00 7.54
C ILE A 127 -4.88 17.18 8.80
N SER A 128 -6.05 16.56 8.78
CA SER A 128 -6.98 16.46 9.92
C SER A 128 -7.16 14.98 10.28
N LEU A 129 -6.79 14.61 11.51
CA LEU A 129 -6.98 13.27 12.05
C LEU A 129 -8.25 13.27 12.88
N LEU A 130 -9.25 12.51 12.45
CA LEU A 130 -10.52 12.33 13.13
C LEU A 130 -10.60 10.92 13.74
N SER A 131 -11.58 10.68 14.58
CA SER A 131 -11.74 9.39 15.28
C SER A 131 -12.09 8.22 14.36
N ASP A 132 -12.57 8.49 13.16
CA ASP A 132 -13.10 7.52 12.21
C ASP A 132 -12.55 7.68 10.78
N CYS A 133 -11.91 8.81 10.49
CA CYS A 133 -11.34 9.06 9.18
C CYS A 133 -10.16 10.03 9.26
N VAL A 134 -9.46 10.14 8.14
CA VAL A 134 -8.50 11.22 7.89
C VAL A 134 -8.95 12.07 6.73
N ARG A 135 -8.64 13.37 6.79
CA ARG A 135 -8.85 14.33 5.70
C ARG A 135 -7.57 15.07 5.43
N PHE A 136 -7.25 15.29 4.17
CA PHE A 136 -6.07 16.05 3.78
C PHE A 136 -6.19 16.54 2.34
N GLU A 137 -5.34 17.47 1.98
CA GLU A 137 -5.14 17.90 0.60
C GLU A 137 -3.97 17.16 -0.02
N LEU A 138 -4.21 16.43 -1.10
CA LEU A 138 -3.18 15.83 -1.94
C LEU A 138 -2.72 16.89 -2.94
N VAL A 139 -1.51 17.41 -2.75
CA VAL A 139 -0.95 18.47 -3.56
C VAL A 139 0.12 17.91 -4.49
N SER A 140 0.02 18.25 -5.77
CA SER A 140 1.04 18.00 -6.78
C SER A 140 1.24 19.25 -7.64
N LYS A 141 2.19 19.27 -8.59
CA LYS A 141 2.46 20.44 -9.44
C LYS A 141 1.18 20.92 -10.13
N GLY A 142 0.62 22.04 -9.63
CA GLY A 142 -0.53 22.73 -10.22
C GLY A 142 -1.89 22.10 -9.94
N HIS A 143 -1.97 21.11 -9.03
CA HIS A 143 -3.21 20.41 -8.72
C HIS A 143 -3.35 20.14 -7.22
N ILE A 144 -4.56 20.29 -6.70
CA ILE A 144 -4.94 20.00 -5.30
C ILE A 144 -6.23 19.20 -5.33
N GLU A 145 -6.21 18.02 -4.69
CA GLU A 145 -7.39 17.18 -4.47
C GLU A 145 -7.65 17.02 -2.97
N HIS A 146 -8.92 17.16 -2.59
CA HIS A 146 -9.35 16.90 -1.21
C HIS A 146 -9.63 15.41 -1.03
N ILE A 147 -8.86 14.79 -0.14
CA ILE A 147 -9.00 13.36 0.17
C ILE A 147 -9.68 13.20 1.52
N GLU A 148 -10.68 12.34 1.56
CA GLU A 148 -11.24 11.76 2.77
C GLU A 148 -11.06 10.24 2.70
N PHE A 149 -10.59 9.63 3.79
CA PHE A 149 -10.41 8.18 3.85
C PHE A 149 -10.90 7.65 5.19
N ALA A 150 -11.82 6.68 5.16
CA ALA A 150 -12.52 6.14 6.34
C ALA A 150 -11.63 5.17 7.15
N SER A 151 -10.48 5.67 7.60
CA SER A 151 -9.57 4.97 8.50
C SER A 151 -8.81 6.03 9.32
N PRO A 152 -8.77 5.95 10.64
CA PRO A 152 -8.08 6.93 11.47
C PRO A 152 -6.55 6.74 11.44
N GLY A 153 -5.83 7.71 12.05
CA GLY A 153 -4.39 7.64 12.26
C GLY A 153 -3.55 8.18 11.09
N LEU A 154 -2.37 8.71 11.42
CA LEU A 154 -1.48 9.36 10.45
C LEU A 154 -1.01 8.38 9.34
N PHE A 155 -0.78 7.12 9.67
CA PHE A 155 -0.41 6.11 8.67
C PHE A 155 -1.51 5.87 7.62
N SER A 156 -2.78 6.16 7.94
CA SER A 156 -3.88 6.11 6.98
C SER A 156 -3.78 7.21 5.92
N VAL A 157 -3.22 8.38 6.27
CA VAL A 157 -2.89 9.42 5.29
C VAL A 157 -1.87 8.87 4.27
N SER A 158 -0.79 8.27 4.76
CA SER A 158 0.27 7.70 3.92
C SER A 158 -0.25 6.58 3.02
N ASN A 159 -1.11 5.70 3.54
CA ASN A 159 -1.72 4.62 2.77
C ASN A 159 -2.69 5.15 1.70
N ALA A 160 -3.51 6.14 2.04
CA ALA A 160 -4.42 6.79 1.08
C ALA A 160 -3.64 7.51 -0.03
N MET A 161 -2.55 8.22 0.33
CA MET A 161 -1.64 8.82 -0.65
C MET A 161 -1.04 7.77 -1.59
N ALA A 162 -0.51 6.67 -1.05
CA ALA A 162 0.07 5.59 -1.83
C ALA A 162 -0.92 5.05 -2.87
N ALA A 163 -2.17 4.82 -2.46
CA ALA A 163 -3.23 4.33 -3.34
C ALA A 163 -3.62 5.38 -4.40
N ALA A 164 -3.87 6.64 -3.98
CA ALA A 164 -4.26 7.72 -4.90
C ALA A 164 -3.17 8.01 -5.92
N VAL A 165 -1.92 8.18 -5.47
CA VAL A 165 -0.77 8.50 -6.34
C VAL A 165 -0.54 7.36 -7.35
N CYS A 166 -0.65 6.10 -6.93
CA CYS A 166 -0.55 4.97 -7.83
C CYS A 166 -1.66 4.99 -8.89
N ALA A 167 -2.92 5.15 -8.47
CA ALA A 167 -4.07 5.19 -9.37
C ALA A 167 -3.98 6.34 -10.39
N ILE A 168 -3.63 7.55 -9.94
CA ILE A 168 -3.48 8.73 -10.79
C ILE A 168 -2.39 8.51 -11.84
N ASN A 169 -1.24 7.96 -11.46
CA ASN A 169 -0.14 7.72 -12.39
C ASN A 169 -0.38 6.52 -13.33
N LEU A 170 -1.39 5.70 -13.04
CA LEU A 170 -1.92 4.67 -13.95
C LEU A 170 -3.09 5.18 -14.82
N GLY A 171 -3.40 6.47 -14.80
CA GLY A 171 -4.36 7.11 -15.69
C GLY A 171 -5.77 7.28 -15.12
N ILE A 172 -5.97 7.11 -13.81
CA ILE A 172 -7.24 7.45 -13.14
C ILE A 172 -7.24 8.96 -12.87
N GLU A 173 -8.36 9.62 -13.17
CA GLU A 173 -8.53 11.03 -12.86
C GLU A 173 -8.41 11.28 -11.34
N PRO A 174 -7.71 12.34 -10.89
CA PRO A 174 -7.51 12.64 -9.46
C PRO A 174 -8.80 12.67 -8.67
N LYS A 175 -9.84 13.29 -9.22
CA LYS A 175 -11.16 13.36 -8.61
C LYS A 175 -11.80 11.98 -8.40
N ASP A 176 -11.63 11.07 -9.37
CA ASP A 176 -12.19 9.72 -9.26
C ASP A 176 -11.43 8.88 -8.23
N ALA A 177 -10.12 9.07 -8.14
CA ALA A 177 -9.28 8.46 -7.09
C ALA A 177 -9.73 8.94 -5.69
N ALA A 178 -9.94 10.25 -5.51
CA ALA A 178 -10.43 10.84 -4.26
C ALA A 178 -11.81 10.30 -3.88
N GLN A 179 -12.76 10.29 -4.82
CA GLN A 179 -14.11 9.75 -4.59
C GLN A 179 -14.11 8.25 -4.25
N SER A 180 -13.20 7.49 -4.85
CA SER A 180 -13.06 6.06 -4.59
C SER A 180 -12.53 5.79 -3.18
N LEU A 181 -11.57 6.60 -2.71
CA LEU A 181 -11.07 6.53 -1.33
C LEU A 181 -12.16 6.87 -0.31
N ALA A 182 -12.94 7.93 -0.57
CA ALA A 182 -14.04 8.33 0.32
C ALA A 182 -15.15 7.26 0.44
N LYS A 183 -15.34 6.44 -0.60
CA LYS A 183 -16.31 5.32 -0.61
C LYS A 183 -15.71 4.00 -0.13
N SER A 184 -14.39 3.94 0.10
CA SER A 184 -13.75 2.70 0.52
C SER A 184 -14.22 2.31 1.93
N LYS A 185 -14.44 1.01 2.10
CA LYS A 185 -14.74 0.44 3.43
C LYS A 185 -13.43 0.10 4.13
N SER A 186 -13.46 0.10 5.46
CA SER A 186 -12.36 -0.44 6.25
C SER A 186 -12.04 -1.88 5.84
N VAL A 187 -10.77 -2.23 5.89
CA VAL A 187 -10.33 -3.61 5.66
C VAL A 187 -10.49 -4.39 6.96
N CYS A 188 -11.08 -5.58 6.88
CA CYS A 188 -11.26 -6.47 8.04
C CYS A 188 -9.91 -6.68 8.76
N GLY A 189 -9.90 -6.49 10.07
CA GLY A 189 -8.71 -6.59 10.91
C GLY A 189 -7.68 -5.46 10.73
N ARG A 190 -8.04 -4.34 10.10
CA ARG A 190 -7.19 -3.14 9.95
C ARG A 190 -7.93 -1.92 10.47
N LEU A 191 -7.65 -1.52 11.71
CA LEU A 191 -8.40 -0.49 12.43
C LEU A 191 -9.93 -0.66 12.28
N GLU A 192 -10.37 -1.89 12.22
CA GLU A 192 -11.77 -2.23 12.07
C GLU A 192 -12.54 -1.83 13.31
N ARG A 193 -13.45 -0.89 13.17
CA ARG A 193 -14.32 -0.47 14.27
C ARG A 193 -15.45 -1.45 14.45
N VAL A 194 -15.58 -2.01 15.65
CA VAL A 194 -16.72 -2.82 16.04
C VAL A 194 -17.86 -1.92 16.46
N GLU A 195 -19.01 -2.05 15.81
CA GLU A 195 -20.22 -1.35 16.24
C GLU A 195 -20.70 -1.90 17.59
N CYS A 196 -20.74 -1.05 18.60
CA CYS A 196 -21.26 -1.38 19.91
C CYS A 196 -21.97 -0.18 20.52
N SER A 197 -22.92 -0.42 21.42
CA SER A 197 -23.66 0.61 22.16
C SER A 197 -22.91 1.11 23.42
N ALA A 198 -21.66 0.69 23.60
CA ALA A 198 -20.84 1.05 24.76
C ALA A 198 -20.32 2.52 24.64
N PRO A 199 -20.02 3.19 25.78
CA PRO A 199 -19.47 4.54 25.77
C PRO A 199 -17.97 4.62 25.36
N TYR A 200 -17.44 3.55 24.79
CA TYR A 200 -16.07 3.42 24.30
C TYR A 200 -16.06 2.80 22.91
N SER A 201 -14.98 3.01 22.17
CA SER A 201 -14.77 2.38 20.87
C SER A 201 -14.00 1.07 21.02
N VAL A 202 -14.40 0.06 20.26
CA VAL A 202 -13.68 -1.21 20.13
C VAL A 202 -13.10 -1.26 18.72
N ILE A 203 -11.80 -1.48 18.63
CA ILE A 203 -11.06 -1.53 17.36
C ILE A 203 -10.33 -2.86 17.28
N ILE A 204 -10.41 -3.50 16.12
CA ILE A 204 -9.64 -4.72 15.80
C ILE A 204 -8.54 -4.33 14.82
N ASP A 205 -7.30 -4.66 15.16
CA ASP A 205 -6.14 -4.46 14.30
C ASP A 205 -5.19 -5.64 14.32
N TYR A 206 -4.49 -5.86 13.23
CA TYR A 206 -3.51 -6.94 13.09
C TYR A 206 -2.11 -6.54 13.61
N ALA A 207 -1.93 -5.36 14.16
CA ALA A 207 -0.64 -4.90 14.68
C ALA A 207 -0.10 -5.87 15.74
N HIS A 208 1.06 -6.45 15.48
CA HIS A 208 1.71 -7.44 16.34
C HIS A 208 3.22 -7.19 16.51
N THR A 209 3.74 -6.11 15.92
CA THR A 209 5.11 -5.64 16.11
C THR A 209 5.12 -4.40 17.01
N PRO A 210 6.22 -4.11 17.72
CA PRO A 210 6.31 -2.90 18.55
C PRO A 210 5.99 -1.62 17.78
N ASP A 211 6.54 -1.45 16.58
CA ASP A 211 6.27 -0.32 15.71
C ASP A 211 4.79 -0.25 15.27
N GLY A 212 4.24 -1.39 14.85
CA GLY A 212 2.82 -1.47 14.47
C GLY A 212 1.88 -1.09 15.62
N LEU A 213 2.15 -1.58 16.84
CA LEU A 213 1.38 -1.22 18.03
C LEU A 213 1.51 0.27 18.38
N GLU A 214 2.72 0.82 18.29
CA GLU A 214 2.94 2.26 18.53
C GLU A 214 2.15 3.11 17.53
N GLN A 215 2.11 2.74 16.26
CA GLN A 215 1.37 3.48 15.22
C GLN A 215 -0.16 3.43 15.44
N VAL A 216 -0.68 2.31 15.91
CA VAL A 216 -2.12 2.14 16.18
C VAL A 216 -2.57 2.85 17.45
N LEU A 217 -1.69 3.00 18.45
CA LEU A 217 -2.00 3.60 19.75
C LEU A 217 -1.79 5.13 19.79
N ARG A 218 -1.17 5.72 18.78
CA ARG A 218 -1.01 7.17 18.61
C ARG A 218 -2.22 7.77 17.89
#